data_9c1103477db854885dd1cdccd7515f6e
#
_entry.id   9c1103477db854885dd1cdccd7515f6e
#
_cell.length_a   1.000
_cell.length_b   1.000
_cell.length_c   1.000
_cell.angle_alpha   90.00
_cell.angle_beta   90.00
_cell.angle_gamma   90.00
#
_symmetry.space_group_name_H-M   'P 1'
#
loop_
_entity.id
_entity.type
_entity.pdbx_description
1 polymer ?
#
loop_
_entity_poly.entity_id
_entity_poly.type
_entity_poly.pdbx_seq_one_letter_code
_entity_poly.pdbx_strand_id
1 'polypeptide(L)' 'MGVRTYHVTTPAVSDTEFAVAHRLGRVPVGVLMVKANKNCFIGFSDERASTKDYAFLKCSVGDVTATLQFL' A
#
# COMPACT_ATOMS: atom_id res chain seq x y z
N MET A 1 15.30 10.37 -13.64
CA MET A 1 13.90 10.14 -13.31
C MET A 1 13.77 9.59 -11.91
N GLY A 2 12.98 10.21 -11.10
CA GLY A 2 12.76 9.78 -9.74
C GLY A 2 11.76 8.64 -9.63
N VAL A 3 11.89 7.89 -8.56
CA VAL A 3 10.91 6.86 -8.20
C VAL A 3 9.95 7.49 -7.20
N ARG A 4 8.66 7.33 -7.45
CA ARG A 4 7.64 7.92 -6.57
C ARG A 4 7.39 6.99 -5.39
N THR A 5 7.48 7.56 -4.19
CA THR A 5 7.16 6.86 -2.95
C THR A 5 5.91 7.46 -2.32
N TYR A 6 5.22 6.65 -1.53
CA TYR A 6 3.97 7.03 -0.89
C TYR A 6 4.06 6.72 0.60
N HIS A 7 3.75 7.72 1.42
CA HIS A 7 3.71 7.54 2.87
C HIS A 7 2.28 7.22 3.28
N VAL A 8 2.09 6.11 3.97
CA VAL A 8 0.77 5.65 4.36
C VAL A 8 0.74 5.29 5.84
N THR A 9 -0.42 5.46 6.45
CA THR A 9 -0.71 4.94 7.78
C THR A 9 -1.82 3.91 7.65
N THR A 10 -1.55 2.68 8.09
CA THR A 10 -2.52 1.60 7.97
C THR A 10 -3.62 1.74 9.02
N PRO A 11 -4.79 1.11 8.79
CA PRO A 11 -5.83 1.08 9.82
C PRO A 11 -5.35 0.47 11.14
N ALA A 12 -5.99 0.85 12.23
CA ALA A 12 -5.62 0.36 13.56
C ALA A 12 -5.84 -1.15 13.72
N VAL A 13 -6.75 -1.72 12.95
CA VAL A 13 -7.05 -3.17 12.99
C VAL A 13 -6.25 -3.86 11.89
N SER A 14 -5.55 -4.95 12.24
CA SER A 14 -4.79 -5.72 11.27
C SER A 14 -5.70 -6.34 10.21
N ASP A 15 -5.14 -6.60 9.03
CA ASP A 15 -5.83 -7.21 7.89
C ASP A 15 -7.05 -6.43 7.39
N THR A 16 -7.12 -5.14 7.70
CA THR A 16 -8.18 -4.26 7.20
C THR A 16 -7.72 -3.63 5.88
N GLU A 17 -8.57 -3.74 4.85
CA GLU A 17 -8.29 -3.14 3.56
C GLU A 17 -8.24 -1.61 3.66
N PHE A 18 -7.27 -1.02 2.97
CA PHE A 18 -7.17 0.42 2.86
C PHE A 18 -6.78 0.80 1.44
N ALA A 19 -7.10 2.02 1.06
CA ALA A 19 -6.86 2.52 -0.29
C ALA A 19 -5.73 3.54 -0.28
N VAL A 20 -4.88 3.47 -1.30
CA VAL A 20 -3.80 4.44 -1.53
C VAL A 20 -3.99 5.05 -2.92
N ALA A 21 -4.10 6.37 -2.98
CA ALA A 21 -4.21 7.07 -4.25
C ALA A 21 -2.82 7.18 -4.87
N HIS A 22 -2.51 6.32 -5.83
CA HIS A 22 -1.17 6.25 -6.43
C HIS A 22 -1.00 7.16 -7.64
N ARG A 23 -2.07 7.51 -8.31
CA ARG A 23 -2.07 8.44 -9.45
C ARG A 23 -1.10 8.06 -10.57
N LEU A 24 -0.91 6.76 -10.79
CA LEU A 24 0.00 6.28 -11.83
C LEU A 24 -0.62 6.34 -13.22
N GLY A 25 -1.95 6.44 -13.31
CA GLY A 25 -2.67 6.35 -14.58
C GLY A 25 -2.76 4.94 -15.11
N ARG A 26 -2.35 3.93 -14.35
CA ARG A 26 -2.42 2.52 -14.68
C ARG A 26 -2.56 1.70 -13.41
N VAL A 27 -3.00 0.46 -13.56
CA VAL A 27 -3.08 -0.45 -12.43
C VAL A 27 -1.66 -0.91 -12.08
N PRO A 28 -1.21 -0.73 -10.82
CA PRO A 28 0.12 -1.18 -10.44
C PRO A 28 0.20 -2.70 -10.46
N VAL A 29 1.36 -3.23 -10.86
CA VAL A 29 1.59 -4.67 -10.92
C VAL A 29 2.30 -5.20 -9.68
N GLY A 30 2.76 -4.33 -8.82
CA GLY A 30 3.40 -4.73 -7.58
C GLY A 30 3.53 -3.57 -6.62
N VAL A 31 3.80 -3.90 -5.37
CA VAL A 31 4.05 -2.92 -4.31
C VAL A 31 5.24 -3.37 -3.49
N LEU A 32 6.15 -2.43 -3.22
CA LEU A 32 7.29 -2.66 -2.36
C LEU A 32 7.16 -1.80 -1.11
N MET A 33 7.39 -2.41 0.04
CA MET A 33 7.48 -1.67 1.29
C MET A 33 8.93 -1.25 1.48
N VAL A 34 9.20 0.04 1.31
CA VAL A 34 10.55 0.60 1.41
C VAL A 34 10.95 0.73 2.87
N LYS A 35 10.02 1.17 3.71
CA LYS A 35 10.28 1.43 5.11
C LYS A 35 8.97 1.30 5.88
N ALA A 36 9.07 0.80 7.12
CA ALA A 36 7.93 0.74 8.03
C ALA A 36 8.43 0.87 9.46
N ASN A 37 7.58 1.37 10.35
CA ASN A 37 7.93 1.52 11.76
C ASN A 37 7.71 0.23 12.56
N LYS A 38 7.13 -0.78 11.95
CA LYS A 38 6.90 -2.08 12.57
C LYS A 38 7.23 -3.20 11.60
N ASN A 39 7.56 -4.35 12.14
CA ASN A 39 7.82 -5.54 11.32
C ASN A 39 6.48 -6.09 10.83
N CYS A 40 6.17 -5.87 9.55
CA CYS A 40 4.87 -6.21 8.99
C CYS A 40 5.00 -6.50 7.49
N PHE A 41 3.93 -7.00 6.92
CA PHE A 41 3.79 -7.23 5.49
C PHE A 41 2.62 -6.41 4.96
N ILE A 42 2.84 -5.70 3.86
CA ILE A 42 1.80 -4.98 3.13
C ILE A 42 1.74 -5.53 1.72
N GLY A 43 0.57 -5.96 1.30
CA GLY A 43 0.34 -6.48 -0.03
C GLY A 43 -1.01 -6.07 -0.56
N PHE A 44 -1.27 -6.43 -1.83
CA PHE A 44 -2.56 -6.13 -2.45
C PHE A 44 -3.68 -6.90 -1.76
N SER A 45 -4.83 -6.23 -1.62
CA SER A 45 -6.04 -6.87 -1.11
C SER A 45 -6.54 -7.92 -2.10
N ASP A 46 -6.97 -9.06 -1.58
CA ASP A 46 -7.62 -10.11 -2.37
C ASP A 46 -9.13 -9.92 -2.48
N GLU A 47 -9.68 -8.93 -1.78
CA GLU A 47 -11.11 -8.64 -1.78
C GLU A 47 -11.50 -7.63 -2.85
N ARG A 48 -10.57 -6.78 -3.26
CA ARG A 48 -10.84 -5.71 -4.22
C ARG A 48 -9.64 -5.49 -5.12
N ALA A 49 -9.88 -5.45 -6.41
CA ALA A 49 -8.82 -5.19 -7.38
C ALA A 49 -8.44 -3.72 -7.38
N SER A 50 -7.14 -3.46 -7.50
CA SER A 50 -6.63 -2.10 -7.65
C SER A 50 -7.10 -1.48 -8.97
N THR A 51 -7.20 -0.16 -8.99
CA THR A 51 -7.58 0.59 -10.17
C THR A 51 -6.41 1.46 -10.65
N LYS A 52 -6.64 2.18 -11.75
CA LYS A 52 -5.61 3.10 -12.26
C LYS A 52 -5.34 4.28 -11.32
N ASP A 53 -6.23 4.54 -10.36
CA ASP A 53 -6.11 5.68 -9.43
C ASP A 53 -5.82 5.24 -8.00
N TYR A 54 -6.33 4.06 -7.60
CA TYR A 54 -6.22 3.58 -6.22
C TYR A 54 -5.69 2.17 -6.17
N ALA A 55 -4.81 1.92 -5.22
CA ALA A 55 -4.40 0.57 -4.85
C ALA A 55 -5.09 0.19 -3.54
N PHE A 56 -5.71 -0.99 -3.53
CA PHE A 56 -6.36 -1.52 -2.34
C PHE A 56 -5.43 -2.54 -1.70
N LEU A 57 -5.02 -2.26 -0.48
CA LEU A 57 -3.96 -3.00 0.20
C LEU A 57 -4.44 -3.49 1.55
N LYS A 58 -3.74 -4.49 2.08
CA LYS A 58 -3.90 -4.96 3.45
C LYS A 58 -2.54 -5.06 4.11
N CYS A 59 -2.49 -4.76 5.40
CA CYS A 59 -1.28 -4.89 6.21
C CYS A 59 -1.51 -5.95 7.28
N SER A 60 -0.48 -6.76 7.53
CA SER A 60 -0.57 -7.84 8.52
C SER A 60 -0.62 -7.34 9.96
N VAL A 61 -0.24 -6.10 10.20
CA VAL A 61 -0.24 -5.48 11.54
C VAL A 61 -0.99 -4.16 11.44
N GLY A 62 -1.77 -3.83 12.45
CA GLY A 62 -2.49 -2.56 12.49
C GLY A 62 -1.60 -1.40 12.92
N ASP A 63 -2.03 -0.20 12.60
CA ASP A 63 -1.42 1.06 13.04
C ASP A 63 0.06 1.16 12.65
N VAL A 64 0.36 0.90 11.38
CA VAL A 64 1.72 0.97 10.83
C VAL A 64 1.86 2.21 9.96
N THR A 65 2.95 2.95 10.16
CA THR A 65 3.34 4.02 9.25
C THR A 65 4.43 3.48 8.32
N ALA A 66 4.17 3.52 7.03
CA ALA A 66 5.05 2.89 6.05
C ALA A 66 5.26 3.78 4.83
N THR A 67 6.37 3.55 4.15
CA THR A 67 6.68 4.16 2.85
C THR A 67 6.63 3.07 1.81
N LEU A 68 5.83 3.26 0.77
CA LEU A 68 5.60 2.28 -0.28
C LEU A 68 6.07 2.80 -1.63
N GLN A 69 6.41 1.87 -2.51
CA GLN A 69 6.69 2.13 -3.91
C GLN A 69 5.86 1.20 -4.76
N PHE A 70 5.16 1.73 -5.76
CA PHE A 70 4.39 0.91 -6.69
C PHE A 70 5.16 0.66 -7.97
N LEU A 71 5.01 -0.55 -8.49
CA LEU A 71 5.64 -0.99 -9.74
C LEU A 71 4.66 -1.03 -10.91
#